data_cef259a3160df12528bd9a19e5c2d972
#
_entry.id   cef259a3160df12528bd9a19e5c2d972
#
_cell.length_a   1.000
_cell.length_b   1.000
_cell.length_c   1.000
_cell.angle_alpha   90.00
_cell.angle_beta   90.00
_cell.angle_gamma   90.00
#
_symmetry.space_group_name_H-M   'P 1'
#
loop_
_entity.id
_entity.type
_entity.pdbx_description
1 polymer ?
#
loop_
_entity_poly.entity_id
_entity_poly.type
_entity_poly.pdbx_seq_one_letter_code
_entity_poly.pdbx_strand_id
1 'polypeptide(L)'
;MDKLNWAVLGTGVVANQMAQAMQGVGCKLYAVGNRTHSKAVDFADKYGIEKVYDDLNDMFYDDNVDVIYITSPHNTHIDFIMKALENGKHILCEKSITLNSVELEKALKKADGKNLVLAEAMTIYHMPLYKKLMKLVADGEIGDVSMIQANFGSYKDYDMKNRFFNMNLAGGAMLD
;
A
#
# COMPACT_ATOMS: atom_id res chain seq x y z
N MET A 1 23.50 1.24 6.80
CA MET A 1 22.41 1.71 5.92
C MET A 1 21.65 2.75 6.71
N ASP A 2 21.54 3.94 6.16
CA ASP A 2 20.73 4.98 6.78
C ASP A 2 19.27 4.50 6.84
N LYS A 3 18.62 4.79 7.96
CA LYS A 3 17.27 4.32 8.21
C LYS A 3 16.29 5.20 7.43
N LEU A 4 15.57 4.61 6.46
CA LEU A 4 14.57 5.35 5.68
C LEU A 4 13.41 5.81 6.56
N ASN A 5 12.98 7.03 6.38
CA ASN A 5 11.81 7.62 7.01
C ASN A 5 10.54 7.31 6.21
N TRP A 6 9.64 6.57 6.81
CA TRP A 6 8.38 6.15 6.21
C TRP A 6 7.23 7.05 6.65
N ALA A 7 6.49 7.55 5.69
CA ALA A 7 5.19 8.17 5.94
C ALA A 7 4.06 7.24 5.50
N VAL A 8 2.94 7.24 6.22
CA VAL A 8 1.74 6.51 5.82
C VAL A 8 0.63 7.47 5.42
N LEU A 9 0.07 7.25 4.23
CA LEU A 9 -1.09 7.98 3.71
C LEU A 9 -2.33 7.12 3.91
N GLY A 10 -3.14 7.51 4.90
CA GLY A 10 -4.32 6.75 5.34
C GLY A 10 -4.14 6.12 6.72
N THR A 11 -5.25 5.85 7.40
CA THR A 11 -5.29 5.35 8.79
C THR A 11 -6.21 4.14 8.93
N GLY A 12 -6.44 3.42 7.82
CA GLY A 12 -7.31 2.26 7.74
C GLY A 12 -6.69 0.99 8.37
N VAL A 13 -7.34 -0.15 8.11
CA VAL A 13 -6.93 -1.45 8.67
C VAL A 13 -5.49 -1.79 8.29
N VAL A 14 -5.13 -1.69 7.01
CA VAL A 14 -3.79 -2.04 6.53
C VAL A 14 -2.70 -1.09 7.03
N ALA A 15 -3.01 0.20 7.20
CA ALA A 15 -2.12 1.16 7.84
C ALA A 15 -1.82 0.78 9.30
N ASN A 16 -2.84 0.34 10.06
CA ASN A 16 -2.67 -0.16 11.42
C ASN A 16 -1.81 -1.43 11.46
N GLN A 17 -2.00 -2.36 10.53
CA GLN A 17 -1.18 -3.57 10.42
C GLN A 17 0.28 -3.23 10.13
N MET A 18 0.54 -2.29 9.22
CA MET A 18 1.90 -1.82 8.92
C MET A 18 2.57 -1.19 10.14
N ALA A 19 1.87 -0.29 10.85
CA ALA A 19 2.41 0.36 12.04
C ALA A 19 2.78 -0.67 13.12
N GLN A 20 1.92 -1.67 13.36
CA GLN A 20 2.19 -2.77 14.29
C GLN A 20 3.39 -3.63 13.84
N ALA A 21 3.45 -3.97 12.55
CA ALA A 21 4.56 -4.76 12.01
C ALA A 21 5.90 -4.03 12.14
N MET A 22 5.93 -2.73 11.86
CA MET A 22 7.13 -1.91 12.03
C MET A 22 7.58 -1.85 13.50
N GLN A 23 6.64 -1.66 14.44
CA GLN A 23 6.97 -1.71 15.87
C GLN A 23 7.52 -3.09 16.28
N GLY A 24 6.95 -4.17 15.75
CA GLY A 24 7.40 -5.54 16.01
C GLY A 24 8.85 -5.81 15.60
N VAL A 25 9.38 -5.07 14.64
CA VAL A 25 10.78 -5.15 14.19
C VAL A 25 11.66 -3.98 14.69
N GLY A 26 11.18 -3.23 15.68
CA GLY A 26 11.89 -2.10 16.26
C GLY A 26 11.99 -0.86 15.36
N CYS A 27 11.12 -0.76 14.37
CA CYS A 27 11.00 0.40 13.50
C CYS A 27 9.78 1.26 13.86
N LYS A 28 9.78 2.51 13.42
CA LYS A 28 8.67 3.44 13.60
C LYS A 28 8.34 4.11 12.27
N LEU A 29 7.06 4.44 12.09
CA LEU A 29 6.65 5.42 11.09
C LEU A 29 7.11 6.81 11.53
N TYR A 30 7.62 7.59 10.60
CA TYR A 30 8.00 8.99 10.82
C TYR A 30 6.78 9.91 10.80
N ALA A 31 5.89 9.70 9.83
CA ALA A 31 4.79 10.61 9.60
C ALA A 31 3.50 9.89 9.19
N VAL A 32 2.38 10.56 9.39
CA VAL A 32 1.05 10.13 8.95
C VAL A 32 0.26 11.30 8.36
N GLY A 33 -0.49 11.01 7.30
CA GLY A 33 -1.48 11.91 6.74
C GLY A 33 -2.78 11.18 6.43
N ASN A 34 -3.89 11.86 6.64
CA ASN A 34 -5.21 11.35 6.28
C ASN A 34 -6.12 12.52 5.86
N ARG A 35 -7.02 12.29 4.91
CA ARG A 35 -8.03 13.27 4.50
C ARG A 35 -8.82 13.87 5.67
N THR A 36 -9.08 13.06 6.69
CA THR A 36 -9.67 13.52 7.96
C THR A 36 -8.57 13.70 8.98
N HIS A 37 -8.15 14.94 9.23
CA HIS A 37 -7.00 15.25 10.09
C HIS A 37 -7.10 14.60 11.48
N SER A 38 -8.25 14.66 12.14
CA SER A 38 -8.43 14.03 13.46
C SER A 38 -8.08 12.55 13.50
N LYS A 39 -8.37 11.79 12.42
CA LYS A 39 -7.98 10.38 12.32
C LYS A 39 -6.48 10.19 12.19
N ALA A 40 -5.76 11.15 11.60
CA ALA A 40 -4.32 11.10 11.55
C ALA A 40 -3.71 11.39 12.93
N VAL A 41 -4.28 12.34 13.69
CA VAL A 41 -3.89 12.61 15.08
C VAL A 41 -4.09 11.38 15.96
N ASP A 42 -5.30 10.78 15.97
CA ASP A 42 -5.59 9.57 16.74
C ASP A 42 -4.62 8.41 16.40
N PHE A 43 -4.28 8.29 15.12
CA PHE A 43 -3.35 7.26 14.66
C PHE A 43 -1.92 7.55 15.11
N ALA A 44 -1.49 8.81 15.06
CA ALA A 44 -0.17 9.24 15.52
C ALA A 44 0.00 9.01 17.02
N ASP A 45 -0.99 9.39 17.82
CA ASP A 45 -0.99 9.17 19.28
C ASP A 45 -0.90 7.68 19.61
N LYS A 46 -1.67 6.84 18.90
CA LYS A 46 -1.68 5.40 19.11
C LYS A 46 -0.32 4.74 18.85
N TYR A 47 0.41 5.19 17.85
CA TYR A 47 1.65 4.54 17.40
C TYR A 47 2.93 5.31 17.70
N GLY A 48 2.81 6.47 18.36
CA GLY A 48 3.94 7.33 18.72
C GLY A 48 4.64 7.91 17.50
N ILE A 49 3.85 8.37 16.51
CA ILE A 49 4.34 9.00 15.28
C ILE A 49 4.59 10.48 15.54
N GLU A 50 5.73 11.00 15.10
CA GLU A 50 6.18 12.34 15.45
C GLU A 50 5.49 13.43 14.60
N LYS A 51 5.19 13.12 13.33
CA LYS A 51 4.68 14.10 12.36
C LYS A 51 3.27 13.76 11.88
N VAL A 52 2.38 14.74 12.01
CA VAL A 52 1.04 14.73 11.42
C VAL A 52 0.92 15.91 10.48
N TYR A 53 0.36 15.70 9.29
CA TYR A 53 0.16 16.78 8.32
C TYR A 53 -1.28 17.29 8.36
N ASP A 54 -1.43 18.61 8.44
CA ASP A 54 -2.72 19.28 8.29
C ASP A 54 -3.22 19.23 6.85
N ASP A 55 -2.33 19.51 5.90
CA ASP A 55 -2.56 19.29 4.48
C ASP A 55 -1.77 18.05 4.01
N LEU A 56 -2.47 17.10 3.38
CA LEU A 56 -1.84 15.91 2.78
C LEU A 56 -0.75 16.26 1.76
N ASN A 57 -0.83 17.42 1.17
CA ASN A 57 0.16 17.87 0.19
C ASN A 57 1.53 18.08 0.83
N ASP A 58 1.58 18.51 2.07
CA ASP A 58 2.83 18.78 2.77
C ASP A 58 3.67 17.49 2.96
N MET A 59 3.01 16.33 3.05
CA MET A 59 3.70 15.03 3.11
C MET A 59 4.60 14.80 1.89
N PHE A 60 4.15 15.19 0.70
CA PHE A 60 4.90 14.99 -0.53
C PHE A 60 6.11 15.92 -0.65
N TYR A 61 6.02 17.10 -0.01
CA TYR A 61 7.07 18.12 -0.04
C TYR A 61 8.05 18.04 1.13
N ASP A 62 7.80 17.18 2.13
CA ASP A 62 8.69 17.02 3.28
C ASP A 62 9.96 16.27 2.88
N ASP A 63 11.10 16.94 2.88
CA ASP A 63 12.40 16.35 2.51
C ASP A 63 12.86 15.24 3.46
N ASN A 64 12.29 15.17 4.67
CA ASN A 64 12.59 14.10 5.62
C ASN A 64 11.83 12.81 5.33
N VAL A 65 10.87 12.80 4.41
CA VAL A 65 10.15 11.59 3.99
C VAL A 65 10.89 10.94 2.83
N ASP A 66 11.29 9.68 2.98
CA ASP A 66 11.93 8.90 1.92
C ASP A 66 10.91 8.01 1.20
N VAL A 67 9.99 7.39 1.94
CA VAL A 67 9.03 6.41 1.41
C VAL A 67 7.63 6.76 1.86
N ILE A 68 6.68 6.75 0.93
CA ILE A 68 5.26 6.91 1.23
C ILE A 68 4.54 5.57 1.04
N TYR A 69 3.90 5.07 2.11
CA TYR A 69 2.99 3.94 2.05
C TYR A 69 1.56 4.43 1.81
N ILE A 70 1.02 4.15 0.63
CA ILE A 70 -0.30 4.61 0.19
C ILE A 70 -1.33 3.53 0.53
N THR A 71 -2.30 3.86 1.39
CA THR A 71 -3.38 2.98 1.85
C THR A 71 -4.77 3.59 1.65
N SER A 72 -4.87 4.52 0.73
CA SER A 72 -6.11 5.20 0.35
C SER A 72 -7.04 4.29 -0.49
N PRO A 73 -8.26 4.70 -0.83
CA PRO A 73 -9.09 3.96 -1.79
C PRO A 73 -8.43 3.85 -3.18
N HIS A 74 -8.63 2.72 -3.85
CA HIS A 74 -7.96 2.36 -5.12
C HIS A 74 -8.05 3.45 -6.20
N ASN A 75 -9.20 4.10 -6.32
CA ASN A 75 -9.43 5.18 -7.30
C ASN A 75 -8.60 6.45 -7.08
N THR A 76 -7.89 6.53 -5.96
CA THR A 76 -7.02 7.69 -5.63
C THR A 76 -5.53 7.36 -5.70
N HIS A 77 -5.19 6.08 -5.92
CA HIS A 77 -3.80 5.64 -5.90
C HIS A 77 -2.95 6.35 -6.93
N ILE A 78 -3.42 6.41 -8.19
CA ILE A 78 -2.63 6.98 -9.29
C ILE A 78 -2.26 8.45 -9.03
N ASP A 79 -3.18 9.25 -8.49
CA ASP A 79 -2.92 10.67 -8.22
C ASP A 79 -1.84 10.84 -7.15
N PHE A 80 -1.92 10.06 -6.07
CA PHE A 80 -0.93 10.09 -4.99
C PHE A 80 0.42 9.52 -5.43
N ILE A 81 0.42 8.43 -6.21
CA ILE A 81 1.63 7.85 -6.80
C ILE A 81 2.35 8.89 -7.65
N MET A 82 1.64 9.51 -8.59
CA MET A 82 2.23 10.50 -9.48
C MET A 82 2.82 11.67 -8.73
N LYS A 83 2.12 12.16 -7.70
CA LYS A 83 2.57 13.26 -6.87
C LYS A 83 3.80 12.91 -6.02
N ALA A 84 3.82 11.72 -5.42
CA ALA A 84 4.96 11.21 -4.66
C ALA A 84 6.20 11.10 -5.55
N LEU A 85 6.08 10.48 -6.72
CA LEU A 85 7.16 10.34 -7.70
C LEU A 85 7.66 11.70 -8.20
N GLU A 86 6.77 12.69 -8.40
CA GLU A 86 7.14 14.06 -8.76
C GLU A 86 8.08 14.70 -7.75
N ASN A 87 7.86 14.40 -6.48
CA ASN A 87 8.62 14.93 -5.35
C ASN A 87 9.74 14.00 -4.86
N GLY A 88 10.15 13.02 -5.68
CA GLY A 88 11.33 12.20 -5.39
C GLY A 88 11.13 11.17 -4.27
N LYS A 89 9.88 10.76 -3.98
CA LYS A 89 9.57 9.79 -2.93
C LYS A 89 9.48 8.38 -3.50
N HIS A 90 10.06 7.40 -2.79
CA HIS A 90 9.79 5.99 -3.03
C HIS A 90 8.38 5.64 -2.59
N ILE A 91 7.79 4.62 -3.18
CA ILE A 91 6.38 4.27 -2.94
C ILE A 91 6.21 2.78 -2.67
N LEU A 92 5.49 2.48 -1.60
CA LEU A 92 4.77 1.23 -1.42
C LEU A 92 3.27 1.55 -1.50
N CYS A 93 2.55 0.95 -2.43
CA CYS A 93 1.12 1.21 -2.61
C CYS A 93 0.32 -0.05 -2.35
N GLU A 94 -0.82 0.07 -1.66
CA GLU A 94 -1.74 -1.05 -1.50
C GLU A 94 -2.27 -1.56 -2.84
N LYS A 95 -2.69 -2.80 -2.83
CA LYS A 95 -3.37 -3.44 -3.96
C LYS A 95 -4.80 -2.87 -4.09
N SER A 96 -5.32 -2.73 -5.26
CA SER A 96 -4.64 -2.72 -6.56
C SER A 96 -3.93 -1.41 -6.77
N ILE A 97 -2.69 -1.46 -7.21
CA ILE A 97 -1.83 -0.28 -7.33
C ILE A 97 -2.41 0.79 -8.27
N THR A 98 -3.04 0.36 -9.38
CA THR A 98 -3.77 1.24 -10.30
C THR A 98 -5.04 0.54 -10.80
N LEU A 99 -5.94 1.27 -11.47
CA LEU A 99 -7.19 0.72 -11.99
C LEU A 99 -7.03 0.10 -13.39
N ASN A 100 -5.94 0.40 -14.09
CA ASN A 100 -5.67 -0.10 -15.43
C ASN A 100 -4.18 -0.03 -15.78
N SER A 101 -3.78 -0.73 -16.86
CA SER A 101 -2.39 -0.82 -17.30
C SER A 101 -1.81 0.52 -17.77
N VAL A 102 -2.63 1.41 -18.35
CA VAL A 102 -2.17 2.71 -18.84
C VAL A 102 -1.69 3.60 -17.69
N GLU A 103 -2.42 3.61 -16.59
CA GLU A 103 -2.01 4.30 -15.37
C GLU A 103 -0.71 3.70 -14.80
N LEU A 104 -0.63 2.37 -14.76
CA LEU A 104 0.55 1.66 -14.26
C LEU A 104 1.78 1.98 -15.11
N GLU A 105 1.69 1.87 -16.43
CA GLU A 105 2.79 2.17 -17.35
C GLU A 105 3.30 3.61 -17.18
N LYS A 106 2.39 4.56 -17.02
CA LYS A 106 2.72 5.97 -16.77
C LYS A 106 3.51 6.14 -15.45
N ALA A 107 3.06 5.45 -14.40
CA ALA A 107 3.69 5.51 -13.09
C ALA A 107 5.08 4.84 -13.11
N LEU A 108 5.20 3.65 -13.71
CA LEU A 108 6.48 2.93 -13.85
C LEU A 108 7.49 3.75 -14.64
N LYS A 109 7.10 4.29 -15.80
CA LYS A 109 7.99 5.13 -16.61
C LYS A 109 8.49 6.35 -15.85
N LYS A 110 7.67 6.93 -14.98
CA LYS A 110 8.08 8.06 -14.15
C LYS A 110 9.02 7.63 -13.03
N ALA A 111 8.76 6.50 -12.39
CA ALA A 111 9.60 5.94 -11.34
C ALA A 111 11.01 5.62 -11.89
N ASP A 112 11.08 4.91 -13.01
CA ASP A 112 12.33 4.56 -13.70
C ASP A 112 13.13 5.81 -14.08
N GLY A 113 12.48 6.81 -14.68
CA GLY A 113 13.12 8.07 -15.10
C GLY A 113 13.69 8.89 -13.93
N LYS A 114 13.30 8.60 -12.70
CA LYS A 114 13.80 9.25 -11.48
C LYS A 114 14.61 8.31 -10.58
N ASN A 115 14.82 7.07 -10.98
CA ASN A 115 15.48 6.03 -10.17
C ASN A 115 14.79 5.84 -8.80
N LEU A 116 13.45 5.82 -8.79
CA LEU A 116 12.64 5.63 -7.60
C LEU A 116 12.00 4.23 -7.58
N VAL A 117 11.81 3.69 -6.39
CA VAL A 117 11.09 2.43 -6.20
C VAL A 117 9.60 2.70 -6.19
N LEU A 118 8.86 2.02 -7.04
CA LEU A 118 7.40 1.91 -7.00
C LEU A 118 7.06 0.43 -6.83
N ALA A 119 6.46 0.06 -5.71
CA ALA A 119 6.12 -1.31 -5.38
C ALA A 119 4.65 -1.44 -4.96
N GLU A 120 4.01 -2.54 -5.36
CA GLU A 120 2.69 -2.93 -4.89
C GLU A 120 2.79 -3.80 -3.65
N ALA A 121 1.91 -3.58 -2.67
CA ALA A 121 1.89 -4.33 -1.41
C ALA A 121 1.25 -5.72 -1.57
N MET A 122 1.81 -6.55 -2.45
CA MET A 122 1.40 -7.94 -2.68
C MET A 122 1.97 -8.85 -1.59
N THR A 123 1.39 -8.78 -0.40
CA THR A 123 1.87 -9.47 0.81
C THR A 123 1.97 -10.97 0.66
N ILE A 124 1.16 -11.59 -0.21
CA ILE A 124 1.16 -13.04 -0.45
C ILE A 124 2.55 -13.56 -0.85
N TYR A 125 3.31 -12.81 -1.66
CA TYR A 125 4.66 -13.22 -2.09
C TYR A 125 5.68 -13.28 -0.94
N HIS A 126 5.36 -12.65 0.19
CA HIS A 126 6.22 -12.62 1.36
C HIS A 126 5.82 -13.62 2.44
N MET A 127 4.65 -14.27 2.29
CA MET A 127 4.15 -15.26 3.25
C MET A 127 5.02 -16.53 3.24
N PRO A 128 5.44 -17.06 4.42
CA PRO A 128 6.29 -18.25 4.48
C PRO A 128 5.66 -19.46 3.79
N LEU A 129 4.35 -19.67 3.95
CA LEU A 129 3.63 -20.76 3.31
C LEU A 129 3.65 -20.65 1.78
N TYR A 130 3.43 -19.47 1.24
CA TYR A 130 3.49 -19.23 -0.20
C TYR A 130 4.89 -19.48 -0.77
N LYS A 131 5.93 -18.99 -0.07
CA LYS A 131 7.33 -19.26 -0.45
C LYS A 131 7.65 -20.74 -0.44
N LYS A 132 7.14 -21.50 0.56
CA LYS A 132 7.28 -22.95 0.61
C LYS A 132 6.58 -23.64 -0.56
N LEU A 133 5.35 -23.22 -0.88
CA LEU A 133 4.59 -23.75 -2.03
C LEU A 133 5.36 -23.50 -3.33
N MET A 134 5.80 -22.29 -3.58
CA MET A 134 6.57 -21.92 -4.78
C MET A 134 7.86 -22.73 -4.89
N LYS A 135 8.51 -23.02 -3.77
CA LYS A 135 9.70 -23.88 -3.75
C LYS A 135 9.36 -25.32 -4.15
N LEU A 136 8.29 -25.90 -3.63
CA LEU A 136 7.85 -27.27 -3.99
C LEU A 136 7.54 -27.38 -5.49
N VAL A 137 6.91 -26.35 -6.06
CA VAL A 137 6.66 -26.27 -7.51
C VAL A 137 7.97 -26.20 -8.29
N ALA A 138 8.89 -25.34 -7.89
CA ALA A 138 10.17 -25.14 -8.58
C ALA A 138 11.09 -26.39 -8.50
N ASP A 139 11.03 -27.12 -7.38
CA ASP A 139 11.78 -28.34 -7.16
C ASP A 139 11.15 -29.56 -7.92
N GLY A 140 10.00 -29.38 -8.56
CA GLY A 140 9.29 -30.46 -9.29
C GLY A 140 8.57 -31.47 -8.40
N GLU A 141 8.42 -31.22 -7.11
CA GLU A 141 7.84 -32.16 -6.12
C GLU A 141 6.37 -32.54 -6.41
N ILE A 142 5.66 -31.68 -7.14
CA ILE A 142 4.26 -31.92 -7.55
C ILE A 142 4.12 -32.04 -9.08
N GLY A 143 5.23 -32.17 -9.81
CA GLY A 143 5.26 -32.22 -11.27
C GLY A 143 4.84 -30.90 -11.93
N ASP A 144 4.46 -30.98 -13.20
CA ASP A 144 4.00 -29.82 -13.96
C ASP A 144 2.61 -29.37 -13.51
N VAL A 145 2.48 -28.09 -13.15
CA VAL A 145 1.20 -27.51 -12.73
C VAL A 145 0.31 -27.29 -13.94
N SER A 146 -0.71 -28.14 -14.11
CA SER A 146 -1.68 -28.03 -15.21
C SER A 146 -2.97 -27.31 -14.82
N MET A 147 -3.30 -27.22 -13.53
CA MET A 147 -4.51 -26.53 -13.04
C MET A 147 -4.28 -25.96 -11.66
N ILE A 148 -4.81 -24.75 -11.43
CA ILE A 148 -4.91 -24.14 -10.11
C ILE A 148 -6.38 -23.88 -9.82
N GLN A 149 -6.89 -24.36 -8.69
CA GLN A 149 -8.20 -24.00 -8.17
C GLN A 149 -8.01 -23.30 -6.83
N ALA A 150 -8.49 -22.08 -6.74
CA ALA A 150 -8.41 -21.26 -5.53
C ALA A 150 -9.77 -20.67 -5.20
N ASN A 151 -10.13 -20.68 -3.92
CA ASN A 151 -11.34 -20.06 -3.41
C ASN A 151 -10.96 -19.06 -2.34
N PHE A 152 -11.40 -17.84 -2.52
CA PHE A 152 -11.27 -16.78 -1.53
C PHE A 152 -12.62 -16.09 -1.37
N GLY A 153 -13.07 -15.93 -0.15
CA GLY A 153 -14.35 -15.29 0.14
C GLY A 153 -14.40 -14.75 1.56
N SER A 154 -15.10 -13.65 1.71
CA SER A 154 -15.38 -13.05 3.02
C SER A 154 -16.83 -12.56 3.02
N TYR A 155 -17.58 -12.96 4.03
CA TYR A 155 -18.93 -12.40 4.24
C TYR A 155 -18.82 -10.92 4.56
N LYS A 156 -19.67 -10.13 3.92
CA LYS A 156 -19.84 -8.69 4.16
C LYS A 156 -21.33 -8.36 4.13
N ASP A 157 -21.80 -7.60 5.10
CA ASP A 157 -23.13 -7.00 5.01
C ASP A 157 -23.17 -6.04 3.81
N TYR A 158 -24.23 -6.16 3.01
CA TYR A 158 -24.39 -5.32 1.83
C TYR A 158 -24.69 -3.87 2.23
N ASP A 159 -23.79 -2.98 1.87
CA ASP A 159 -23.94 -1.54 2.06
C ASP A 159 -23.25 -0.80 0.90
N MET A 160 -24.02 -0.06 0.10
CA MET A 160 -23.52 0.73 -1.01
C MET A 160 -22.56 1.87 -0.61
N LYS A 161 -22.53 2.24 0.69
CA LYS A 161 -21.53 3.18 1.21
C LYS A 161 -20.18 2.52 1.45
N ASN A 162 -20.18 1.19 1.57
CA ASN A 162 -18.96 0.42 1.74
C ASN A 162 -18.20 0.34 0.43
N ARG A 163 -16.89 0.60 0.46
CA ARG A 163 -16.01 0.57 -0.71
C ARG A 163 -16.07 -0.75 -1.51
N PHE A 164 -16.33 -1.88 -0.84
CA PHE A 164 -16.41 -3.19 -1.51
C PHE A 164 -17.58 -3.31 -2.50
N PHE A 165 -18.67 -2.56 -2.29
CA PHE A 165 -19.86 -2.60 -3.13
C PHE A 165 -20.03 -1.36 -4.00
N ASN A 166 -19.25 -0.30 -3.77
CA ASN A 166 -19.37 0.96 -4.47
C ASN A 166 -18.40 1.02 -5.66
N MET A 167 -18.93 0.91 -6.88
CA MET A 167 -18.14 0.99 -8.11
C MET A 167 -17.38 2.32 -8.27
N ASN A 168 -17.93 3.44 -7.75
CA ASN A 168 -17.24 4.75 -7.82
C ASN A 168 -15.99 4.80 -6.93
N LEU A 169 -15.85 3.86 -6.00
CA LEU A 169 -14.66 3.68 -5.17
C LEU A 169 -13.78 2.52 -5.65
N ALA A 170 -13.99 2.08 -6.89
CA ALA A 170 -13.33 0.92 -7.48
C ALA A 170 -13.58 -0.37 -6.68
N GLY A 171 -14.82 -0.55 -6.18
CA GLY A 171 -15.24 -1.76 -5.51
C GLY A 171 -15.48 -2.92 -6.48
N GLY A 172 -15.47 -4.13 -5.95
CA GLY A 172 -15.71 -5.37 -6.68
C GLY A 172 -14.55 -6.35 -6.55
N ALA A 173 -14.86 -7.64 -6.66
CA ALA A 173 -13.90 -8.73 -6.40
C ALA A 173 -12.70 -8.76 -7.36
N MET A 174 -12.78 -8.08 -8.50
CA MET A 174 -11.68 -8.05 -9.49
C MET A 174 -10.54 -7.10 -9.11
N LEU A 175 -10.81 -6.11 -8.25
CA LEU A 175 -9.84 -5.10 -7.83
C LEU A 175 -9.49 -5.20 -6.33
N ASP A 176 -10.18 -6.05 -5.57
CA ASP A 176 -9.96 -6.15 -4.12
C ASP A 176 -9.03 -7.31 -3.67
#